data_ba70c0d84d65a97b22c20da59b538bf7
#
_entry.id   ba70c0d84d65a97b22c20da59b538bf7
#
_cell.length_a   1.000
_cell.length_b   1.000
_cell.length_c   1.000
_cell.angle_alpha   90.00
_cell.angle_beta   90.00
_cell.angle_gamma   90.00
#
_symmetry.space_group_name_H-M   'P 1'
#
loop_
_entity.id
_entity.type
_entity.pdbx_description
1 polymer ?
#
loop_
_entity_poly.entity_id
_entity_poly.type
_entity_poly.pdbx_seq_one_letter_code
_entity_poly.pdbx_strand_id
1 'polypeptide(L)'
;MCLGIPGRIVEITDPANYLAKVDVSGVQRAISVRLLEDDMPEPDDWVLVHVGFAMAKIDEREATLTLDQVQKMGADYLTEIDAFNSSEIA
;
A
#
# COMPACT_ATOMS: atom_id res chain seq x y z
N MET A 1 -2.86 -13.82 9.84
CA MET A 1 -2.62 -13.76 8.38
C MET A 1 -2.64 -12.31 7.93
N CYS A 2 -1.60 -11.92 7.22
CA CYS A 2 -1.50 -10.55 6.71
C CYS A 2 -2.33 -10.42 5.45
N LEU A 3 -3.29 -9.51 5.46
CA LEU A 3 -4.17 -9.28 4.33
C LEU A 3 -3.73 -8.09 3.46
N GLY A 4 -2.72 -7.37 3.89
CA GLY A 4 -2.33 -6.13 3.25
C GLY A 4 -3.22 -4.97 3.69
N ILE A 5 -2.79 -3.77 3.38
CA ILE A 5 -3.48 -2.54 3.75
C ILE A 5 -3.72 -1.74 2.47
N PRO A 6 -4.93 -1.19 2.25
CA PRO A 6 -5.14 -0.31 1.11
C PRO A 6 -4.33 0.96 1.27
N GLY A 7 -3.60 1.32 0.22
CA GLY A 7 -2.88 2.58 0.15
C GLY A 7 -3.15 3.27 -1.16
N ARG A 8 -3.14 4.60 -1.15
CA ARG A 8 -3.35 5.40 -2.35
C ARG A 8 -2.01 5.89 -2.86
N ILE A 9 -1.74 5.67 -4.13
CA ILE A 9 -0.51 6.15 -4.76
C ILE A 9 -0.56 7.68 -4.80
N VAL A 10 0.46 8.31 -4.23
CA VAL A 10 0.60 9.78 -4.26
C VAL A 10 1.39 10.19 -5.50
N GLU A 11 2.51 9.53 -5.73
CA GLU A 11 3.33 9.78 -6.92
C GLU A 11 4.28 8.60 -7.15
N ILE A 12 4.72 8.44 -8.39
CA ILE A 12 5.78 7.51 -8.73
C ILE A 12 7.10 8.26 -8.58
N THR A 13 7.85 7.93 -7.53
CA THR A 13 9.06 8.68 -7.18
C THR A 13 10.28 8.25 -7.98
N ASP A 14 10.36 6.97 -8.34
CA ASP A 14 11.47 6.44 -9.12
C ASP A 14 10.98 5.29 -10.00
N PRO A 15 10.49 5.60 -11.21
CA PRO A 15 9.98 4.56 -12.10
C PRO A 15 11.03 3.52 -12.48
N ALA A 16 12.28 3.92 -12.61
CA ALA A 16 13.36 3.01 -13.02
C ALA A 16 13.61 1.92 -11.97
N ASN A 17 13.38 2.24 -10.70
CA ASN A 17 13.56 1.30 -9.59
C ASN A 17 12.25 0.82 -9.02
N TYR A 18 11.13 1.11 -9.68
CA TYR A 18 9.79 0.71 -9.26
C TYR A 18 9.45 1.19 -7.85
N LEU A 19 9.75 2.45 -7.56
CA LEU A 19 9.43 3.06 -6.28
C LEU A 19 8.31 4.07 -6.43
N ALA A 20 7.39 4.06 -5.49
CA ALA A 20 6.29 5.00 -5.45
C ALA A 20 6.02 5.43 -4.01
N LYS A 21 5.52 6.64 -3.85
CA LYS A 21 5.05 7.11 -2.55
C LYS A 21 3.57 6.75 -2.41
N VAL A 22 3.22 6.14 -1.29
CA VAL A 22 1.85 5.73 -1.01
C VAL A 22 1.40 6.32 0.32
N ASP A 23 0.13 6.67 0.40
CA ASP A 23 -0.50 7.16 1.62
C ASP A 23 -1.36 6.03 2.21
N VAL A 24 -1.05 5.67 3.44
CA VAL A 24 -1.83 4.70 4.20
C VAL A 24 -2.25 5.36 5.51
N SER A 25 -3.53 5.63 5.64
CA SER A 25 -4.11 6.24 6.85
C SER A 25 -3.39 7.51 7.30
N GLY A 26 -3.01 8.36 6.34
CA GLY A 26 -2.32 9.62 6.61
C GLY A 26 -0.80 9.51 6.71
N VAL A 27 -0.25 8.31 6.62
CA VAL A 27 1.20 8.09 6.65
C VAL A 27 1.69 7.84 5.24
N GLN A 28 2.67 8.63 4.78
CA GLN A 28 3.23 8.49 3.44
C GLN A 28 4.60 7.81 3.52
N ARG A 29 4.79 6.80 2.68
CA ARG A 29 6.03 6.04 2.60
C ARG A 29 6.35 5.66 1.15
N ALA A 30 7.64 5.51 0.87
CA ALA A 30 8.07 4.93 -0.39
C ALA A 30 7.93 3.41 -0.30
N ILE A 31 7.33 2.83 -1.31
CA ILE A 31 7.16 1.37 -1.40
C ILE A 31 7.60 0.89 -2.77
N SER A 32 7.85 -0.41 -2.89
CA SER A 32 8.14 -1.04 -4.18
C SER A 32 6.85 -1.37 -4.90
N VAL A 33 6.78 -1.00 -6.17
CA VAL A 33 5.67 -1.39 -7.06
C VAL A 33 6.13 -2.40 -8.10
N ARG A 34 7.24 -3.06 -7.86
CA ARG A 34 7.83 -3.99 -8.81
C ARG A 34 6.92 -5.17 -9.14
N LEU A 35 6.12 -5.61 -8.20
CA LEU A 35 5.19 -6.70 -8.45
C LEU A 35 4.07 -6.30 -9.43
N LEU A 36 3.92 -5.01 -9.69
CA LEU A 36 2.94 -4.46 -10.62
C LEU A 36 3.59 -3.95 -11.90
N GLU A 37 4.78 -4.43 -12.24
CA GLU A 37 5.53 -3.92 -13.39
C GLU A 37 4.80 -4.07 -14.72
N ASP A 38 3.93 -5.07 -14.85
CA ASP A 38 3.15 -5.29 -16.04
C ASP A 38 1.93 -4.36 -16.15
N ASP A 39 1.56 -3.73 -15.06
CA ASP A 39 0.41 -2.81 -14.99
C ASP A 39 0.68 -1.78 -13.91
N MET A 40 1.65 -0.91 -14.16
CA MET A 40 2.09 0.08 -13.18
C MET A 40 0.95 0.98 -12.72
N PRO A 41 0.83 1.19 -11.40
CA PRO A 41 -0.16 2.10 -10.88
C PRO A 41 0.19 3.55 -11.21
N GLU A 42 -0.81 4.39 -11.21
CA GLU A 42 -0.68 5.83 -11.42
C GLU A 42 -1.06 6.59 -10.15
N PRO A 43 -0.72 7.86 -10.03
CA PRO A 43 -1.20 8.67 -8.93
C PRO A 43 -2.71 8.56 -8.79
N ASP A 44 -3.18 8.49 -7.56
CA ASP A 44 -4.57 8.28 -7.16
C ASP A 44 -5.07 6.84 -7.31
N ASP A 45 -4.28 5.93 -7.86
CA ASP A 45 -4.63 4.52 -7.86
C ASP A 45 -4.52 3.94 -6.45
N TRP A 46 -5.35 2.95 -6.15
CA TRP A 46 -5.31 2.22 -4.91
C TRP A 46 -4.59 0.89 -5.09
N VAL A 47 -3.77 0.54 -4.11
CA VAL A 47 -3.03 -0.72 -4.11
C VAL A 47 -3.11 -1.37 -2.73
N LEU A 48 -2.95 -2.68 -2.69
CA LEU A 48 -2.76 -3.40 -1.43
C LEU A 48 -1.28 -3.40 -1.09
N VAL A 49 -0.95 -2.87 0.09
CA VAL A 49 0.43 -2.77 0.57
C VAL A 49 0.66 -3.80 1.64
N HIS A 50 1.76 -4.55 1.51
CA HIS A 50 2.18 -5.54 2.50
C HIS A 50 3.68 -5.44 2.67
N VAL A 51 4.11 -5.03 3.85
CA VAL A 51 5.52 -4.94 4.26
C VAL A 51 6.39 -4.24 3.21
N GLY A 52 5.95 -3.05 2.77
CA GLY A 52 6.73 -2.23 1.84
C GLY A 52 6.59 -2.58 0.37
N PHE A 53 5.69 -3.51 0.01
CA PHE A 53 5.43 -3.89 -1.37
C PHE A 53 3.97 -3.66 -1.73
N ALA A 54 3.73 -3.11 -2.92
CA ALA A 54 2.39 -3.10 -3.49
C ALA A 54 2.15 -4.47 -4.13
N MET A 55 1.14 -5.19 -3.65
CA MET A 55 0.87 -6.54 -4.09
C MET A 55 -0.12 -6.62 -5.24
N ALA A 56 -1.09 -5.71 -5.27
CA ALA A 56 -2.13 -5.70 -6.28
C ALA A 56 -2.74 -4.32 -6.39
N LYS A 57 -3.23 -3.99 -7.59
CA LYS A 57 -4.06 -2.80 -7.79
C LYS A 57 -5.49 -3.16 -7.40
N ILE A 58 -6.15 -2.25 -6.71
CA ILE A 58 -7.55 -2.41 -6.32
C ILE A 58 -8.29 -1.11 -6.65
N ASP A 59 -9.60 -1.17 -6.73
CA ASP A 59 -10.38 0.05 -6.92
C ASP A 59 -10.71 0.69 -5.57
N GLU A 60 -11.22 1.91 -5.61
CA GLU A 60 -11.54 2.65 -4.39
C GLU A 60 -12.57 1.93 -3.52
N ARG A 61 -13.53 1.27 -4.14
CA ARG A 61 -14.54 0.52 -3.40
C ARG A 61 -13.93 -0.65 -2.66
N GLU A 62 -13.05 -1.40 -3.32
CA GLU A 62 -12.35 -2.51 -2.69
C GLU A 62 -11.46 -2.01 -1.56
N ALA A 63 -10.78 -0.88 -1.76
CA ALA A 63 -9.95 -0.28 -0.74
C ALA A 63 -10.77 0.08 0.50
N THR A 64 -11.93 0.69 0.32
CA THR A 64 -12.80 1.06 1.42
C THR A 64 -13.29 -0.15 2.20
N LEU A 65 -13.73 -1.19 1.49
CA LEU A 65 -14.20 -2.42 2.13
C LEU A 65 -13.08 -3.14 2.87
N THR A 66 -11.91 -3.21 2.26
CA THR A 66 -10.76 -3.87 2.88
C THR A 66 -10.32 -3.12 4.13
N LEU A 67 -10.27 -1.80 4.07
CA LEU A 67 -9.89 -0.97 5.21
C LEU A 67 -10.88 -1.14 6.37
N ASP A 68 -12.18 -1.17 6.06
CA ASP A 68 -13.21 -1.39 7.07
C ASP A 68 -13.02 -2.73 7.78
N GLN A 69 -12.76 -3.79 7.02
CA GLN A 69 -12.53 -5.11 7.58
C GLN A 69 -11.27 -5.16 8.44
N VAL A 70 -10.18 -4.56 7.97
CA VAL A 70 -8.91 -4.53 8.69
C VAL A 70 -9.06 -3.75 9.98
N GLN A 71 -9.78 -2.63 9.97
CA GLN A 71 -10.03 -1.86 11.18
C GLN A 71 -10.84 -2.64 12.21
N LYS A 72 -11.77 -3.47 11.76
CA LYS A 72 -12.55 -4.33 12.67
C LYS A 72 -11.72 -5.44 13.29
N MET A 73 -10.60 -5.80 12.68
CA MET A 73 -9.70 -6.81 13.21
C MET A 73 -8.81 -6.30 14.34
N GLY A 74 -8.73 -4.99 14.53
CA GLY A 74 -8.03 -4.38 15.66
C GLY A 74 -6.53 -4.63 15.67
N ALA A 75 -6.08 -5.61 16.45
CA ALA A 75 -4.66 -5.88 16.61
C ALA A 75 -3.95 -6.19 15.29
N ASP A 76 -4.61 -6.89 14.38
CA ASP A 76 -4.02 -7.20 13.07
C ASP A 76 -3.80 -5.93 12.25
N TYR A 77 -4.75 -5.00 12.33
CA TYR A 77 -4.59 -3.71 11.65
C TYR A 77 -3.39 -2.94 12.20
N LEU A 78 -3.26 -2.88 13.52
CA LEU A 78 -2.14 -2.18 14.15
C LEU A 78 -0.80 -2.81 13.79
N THR A 79 -0.75 -4.11 13.70
CA THR A 79 0.46 -4.84 13.30
C THR A 79 0.84 -4.49 11.85
N GLU A 80 -0.13 -4.40 10.95
CA GLU A 80 0.14 -4.05 9.56
C GLU A 80 0.63 -2.60 9.42
N ILE A 81 0.03 -1.68 10.16
CA ILE A 81 0.48 -0.28 10.15
C ILE A 81 1.90 -0.17 10.68
N ASP A 82 2.23 -0.90 11.75
CA ASP A 82 3.57 -0.90 12.30
C ASP A 82 4.59 -1.44 11.29
N ALA A 83 4.25 -2.54 10.63
CA ALA A 83 5.10 -3.11 9.60
C ALA A 83 5.31 -2.14 8.44
N PHE A 84 4.25 -1.43 8.01
CA PHE A 84 4.36 -0.42 6.97
C PHE A 84 5.30 0.70 7.38
N ASN A 85 5.17 1.19 8.60
CA ASN A 85 6.01 2.27 9.12
C ASN A 85 7.48 1.86 9.29
N SER A 86 7.72 0.60 9.59
CA SER A 86 9.07 0.07 9.81
C SER A 86 9.76 -0.34 8.51
N SER A 87 9.00 -0.53 7.46
CA SER A 87 9.48 -1.08 6.19
C SER A 87 9.94 0.04 5.28
N GLU A 88 11.13 0.54 5.51
CA GLU A 88 11.68 1.60 4.65
C GLU A 88 12.40 0.98 3.45
N ILE A 89 11.95 1.38 2.27
CA ILE A 89 12.59 1.05 1.01
C ILE A 89 13.22 2.34 0.50
N ALA A 90 14.31 2.67 1.03
CA ALA A 90 14.94 3.91 0.62
C ALA A 90 16.28 3.65 -0.01
#